data_686d18b20c6a9243c4528626fd80d09c
#
_entry.id   686d18b20c6a9243c4528626fd80d09c
#
_cell.length_a   1.000
_cell.length_b   1.000
_cell.length_c   1.000
_cell.angle_alpha   90.00
_cell.angle_beta   90.00
_cell.angle_gamma   90.00
#
_symmetry.space_group_name_H-M   'P 1'
#
loop_
_entity.id
_entity.type
_entity.pdbx_description
1 polymer ?
#
loop_
_entity_poly.entity_id
_entity_poly.type
_entity_poly.pdbx_seq_one_letter_code
_entity_poly.pdbx_strand_id
1 'polypeptide(L)'
;MKHKIKPGLLPRIIIAIAMGIAIGWISPEWFARLCATFNDIFSQFLGFLIPLIIVGFVTPAIGDIGIRAGKMLIVTLLLAYGATLFAGYTSYFTGIWLFPSMISQDSAMTAVEQGGTTIEPYFTVGMPPLMGVMTALVSSFVIGLGIAVTSAEVLRSAFAELRSVIELTIRKAIVPLLPFYIFGIFLIMTVSGQTGTILISFAKIIAVIFGIHVFILVFQYCIASIFARKNPFKMLWTMMPAYFTALGTSSSAATIPVTLRQSIKMGVSEDVAGFVVPLCATVHMSGSALKLVACSMALMIMQGMAFDIGMFSHFIIMLGITIVAAPGIPGGAIMASLGLLSSILGFSEAQNALMIALYISMDSFGTACNVTGDGALALIVDRFFRPRPRKVPSAS
;
A
#
# COMPACT_ATOMS: atom_id res chain seq x y z
N MET A 1 -10.72 27.06 -21.69
CA MET A 1 -9.50 26.24 -21.72
C MET A 1 -9.88 24.81 -21.41
N LYS A 2 -9.74 23.86 -22.35
CA LYS A 2 -10.00 22.43 -22.11
C LYS A 2 -8.92 21.91 -21.13
N HIS A 3 -9.29 21.64 -19.90
CA HIS A 3 -8.43 20.89 -18.98
C HIS A 3 -8.15 19.52 -19.62
N LYS A 4 -6.95 19.31 -20.17
CA LYS A 4 -6.48 18.00 -20.55
C LYS A 4 -6.35 17.18 -19.26
N ILE A 5 -7.31 16.30 -19.00
CA ILE A 5 -7.25 15.34 -17.91
C ILE A 5 -6.03 14.46 -18.21
N LYS A 6 -4.93 14.67 -17.47
CA LYS A 6 -3.77 13.79 -17.58
C LYS A 6 -4.21 12.41 -17.06
N PRO A 7 -4.00 11.34 -17.82
CA PRO A 7 -4.37 10.00 -17.36
C PRO A 7 -3.66 9.70 -16.03
N GLY A 8 -4.38 9.13 -15.08
CA GLY A 8 -3.85 8.69 -13.79
C GLY A 8 -2.70 7.67 -13.95
N LEU A 9 -2.10 7.24 -12.85
CA LEU A 9 -0.99 6.29 -12.88
C LEU A 9 -1.43 4.92 -13.43
N LEU A 10 -2.59 4.42 -13.02
CA LEU A 10 -3.12 3.11 -13.43
C LEU A 10 -3.22 2.93 -14.96
N PRO A 11 -3.86 3.84 -15.73
CA PRO A 11 -3.88 3.71 -17.19
C PRO A 11 -2.48 3.68 -17.83
N ARG A 12 -1.53 4.47 -17.31
CA ARG A 12 -0.16 4.48 -17.82
C ARG A 12 0.55 3.15 -17.60
N ILE A 13 0.31 2.49 -16.46
CA ILE A 13 0.89 1.18 -16.15
C ILE A 13 0.27 0.10 -17.02
N ILE A 14 -1.05 0.09 -17.22
CA ILE A 14 -1.71 -0.88 -18.11
C ILE A 14 -1.16 -0.74 -19.54
N ILE A 15 -1.01 0.49 -20.01
CA ILE A 15 -0.40 0.76 -21.33
C ILE A 15 1.05 0.28 -21.37
N ALA A 16 1.83 0.53 -20.31
CA ALA A 16 3.22 0.09 -20.21
C ALA A 16 3.35 -1.44 -20.26
N ILE A 17 2.50 -2.16 -19.55
CA ILE A 17 2.44 -3.63 -19.59
C ILE A 17 2.10 -4.11 -21.01
N ALA A 18 1.01 -3.60 -21.61
CA ALA A 18 0.58 -3.99 -22.93
C ALA A 18 1.65 -3.71 -24.01
N MET A 19 2.28 -2.54 -23.94
CA MET A 19 3.37 -2.17 -24.85
C MET A 19 4.63 -3.02 -24.61
N GLY A 20 4.98 -3.30 -23.35
CA GLY A 20 6.12 -4.17 -23.01
C GLY A 20 5.97 -5.56 -23.61
N ILE A 21 4.77 -6.14 -23.51
CA ILE A 21 4.46 -7.43 -24.12
C ILE A 21 4.48 -7.35 -25.65
N ALA A 22 3.77 -6.39 -26.25
CA ALA A 22 3.67 -6.28 -27.70
C ALA A 22 5.02 -6.04 -28.37
N ILE A 23 5.84 -5.16 -27.80
CA ILE A 23 7.17 -4.84 -28.32
C ILE A 23 8.16 -5.98 -28.00
N GLY A 24 8.03 -6.64 -26.87
CA GLY A 24 8.89 -7.76 -26.46
C GLY A 24 8.89 -8.92 -27.47
N TRP A 25 7.77 -9.17 -28.16
CA TRP A 25 7.67 -10.22 -29.19
C TRP A 25 8.55 -9.98 -30.41
N ILE A 26 8.83 -8.73 -30.73
CA ILE A 26 9.64 -8.33 -31.90
C ILE A 26 10.95 -7.65 -31.52
N SER A 27 11.23 -7.58 -30.21
CA SER A 27 12.35 -6.80 -29.69
C SER A 27 13.67 -7.47 -29.99
N PRO A 28 14.63 -6.76 -30.59
CA PRO A 28 16.00 -7.25 -30.71
C PRO A 28 16.69 -7.23 -29.34
N GLU A 29 17.68 -8.11 -29.15
CA GLU A 29 18.40 -8.27 -27.88
C GLU A 29 19.03 -6.96 -27.38
N TRP A 30 19.59 -6.14 -28.25
CA TRP A 30 20.19 -4.86 -27.85
C TRP A 30 19.20 -3.92 -27.18
N PHE A 31 17.93 -3.92 -27.62
CA PHE A 31 16.90 -3.07 -27.01
C PHE A 31 16.44 -3.63 -25.67
N ALA A 32 16.31 -4.95 -25.56
CA ALA A 32 15.99 -5.61 -24.29
C ALA A 32 17.11 -5.36 -23.25
N ARG A 33 18.40 -5.38 -23.67
CA ARG A 33 19.54 -5.00 -22.80
C ARG A 33 19.51 -3.53 -22.40
N LEU A 34 19.06 -2.62 -23.25
CA LEU A 34 18.88 -1.21 -22.90
C LEU A 34 17.80 -1.06 -21.81
N CYS A 35 16.67 -1.77 -21.97
CA CYS A 35 15.63 -1.81 -20.94
C CYS A 35 16.12 -2.42 -19.63
N ALA A 36 16.93 -3.49 -19.68
CA ALA A 36 17.55 -4.10 -18.51
C ALA A 36 18.48 -3.12 -17.79
N THR A 37 19.27 -2.36 -18.53
CA THR A 37 20.16 -1.32 -17.98
C THR A 37 19.37 -0.22 -17.27
N PHE A 38 18.31 0.27 -17.88
CA PHE A 38 17.43 1.26 -17.24
C PHE A 38 16.76 0.70 -15.98
N ASN A 39 16.28 -0.54 -16.04
CA ASN A 39 15.64 -1.20 -14.91
C ASN A 39 16.60 -1.42 -13.74
N ASP A 40 17.84 -1.84 -14.01
CA ASP A 40 18.89 -2.00 -12.99
C ASP A 40 19.15 -0.65 -12.29
N ILE A 41 19.44 0.41 -13.05
CA ILE A 41 19.72 1.75 -12.49
C ILE A 41 18.52 2.25 -11.65
N PHE A 42 17.30 2.07 -12.15
CA PHE A 42 16.10 2.50 -11.44
C PHE A 42 15.88 1.70 -10.16
N SER A 43 16.15 0.40 -10.18
CA SER A 43 16.06 -0.50 -9.02
C SER A 43 17.07 -0.13 -7.94
N GLN A 44 18.33 0.13 -8.32
CA GLN A 44 19.39 0.61 -7.43
C GLN A 44 19.00 1.97 -6.80
N PHE A 45 18.43 2.88 -7.58
CA PHE A 45 17.92 4.15 -7.09
C PHE A 45 16.77 3.97 -6.08
N LEU A 46 15.83 3.06 -6.36
CA LEU A 46 14.77 2.70 -5.41
C LEU A 46 15.38 2.14 -4.12
N GLY A 47 16.30 1.19 -4.22
CA GLY A 47 17.01 0.59 -3.07
C GLY A 47 17.68 1.64 -2.18
N PHE A 48 18.36 2.62 -2.80
CA PHE A 48 18.97 3.76 -2.10
C PHE A 48 17.93 4.61 -1.34
N LEU A 49 16.76 4.82 -1.92
CA LEU A 49 15.73 5.67 -1.33
C LEU A 49 14.94 4.99 -0.21
N ILE A 50 14.85 3.65 -0.17
CA ILE A 50 14.03 2.91 0.81
C ILE A 50 14.28 3.34 2.26
N PRO A 51 15.54 3.35 2.80
CA PRO A 51 15.76 3.77 4.17
C PRO A 51 15.40 5.24 4.42
N LEU A 52 15.63 6.10 3.43
CA LEU A 52 15.25 7.51 3.53
C LEU A 52 13.72 7.69 3.58
N ILE A 53 12.98 6.91 2.78
CA ILE A 53 11.52 6.86 2.81
C ILE A 53 11.06 6.45 4.21
N ILE A 54 11.61 5.38 4.78
CA ILE A 54 11.26 4.90 6.11
C ILE A 54 11.52 6.00 7.16
N VAL A 55 12.72 6.55 7.20
CA VAL A 55 13.08 7.58 8.19
C VAL A 55 12.22 8.84 8.02
N GLY A 56 12.03 9.30 6.78
CA GLY A 56 11.30 10.53 6.51
C GLY A 56 9.79 10.44 6.72
N PHE A 57 9.20 9.24 6.70
CA PHE A 57 7.76 9.07 6.95
C PHE A 57 7.46 8.54 8.35
N VAL A 58 8.19 7.53 8.83
CA VAL A 58 7.90 6.89 10.12
C VAL A 58 8.27 7.82 11.29
N THR A 59 9.39 8.53 11.21
CA THR A 59 9.83 9.42 12.30
C THR A 59 8.80 10.52 12.62
N PRO A 60 8.36 11.36 11.64
CA PRO A 60 7.36 12.38 11.93
C PRO A 60 6.01 11.78 12.31
N ALA A 61 5.61 10.64 11.71
CA ALA A 61 4.36 9.99 12.07
C ALA A 61 4.32 9.59 13.56
N ILE A 62 5.40 9.01 14.08
CA ILE A 62 5.52 8.68 15.52
C ILE A 62 5.61 9.95 16.37
N GLY A 63 6.41 10.94 15.93
CA GLY A 63 6.59 12.21 16.65
C GLY A 63 5.29 13.01 16.79
N ASP A 64 4.42 12.96 15.78
CA ASP A 64 3.14 13.69 15.77
C ASP A 64 2.06 13.01 16.64
N ILE A 65 2.13 11.69 16.85
CA ILE A 65 1.23 10.98 17.77
C ILE A 65 1.31 11.56 19.19
N GLY A 66 2.49 11.92 19.64
CA GLY A 66 2.75 12.66 20.88
C GLY A 66 2.13 12.07 22.16
N ILE A 67 2.69 12.40 23.33
CA ILE A 67 2.20 11.95 24.66
C ILE A 67 0.82 12.58 25.00
N ARG A 68 0.46 13.69 24.36
CA ARG A 68 -0.81 14.40 24.56
C ARG A 68 -1.95 13.90 23.66
N ALA A 69 -1.74 12.79 22.97
CA ALA A 69 -2.76 12.16 22.15
C ALA A 69 -3.99 11.82 23.02
N GLY A 70 -5.11 12.47 22.74
CA GLY A 70 -6.36 12.21 23.45
C GLY A 70 -6.82 10.76 23.25
N LYS A 71 -7.64 10.24 24.18
CA LYS A 71 -8.17 8.85 24.12
C LYS A 71 -8.76 8.47 22.74
N MET A 72 -9.38 9.42 22.06
CA MET A 72 -9.97 9.19 20.74
C MET A 72 -8.90 8.87 19.68
N LEU A 73 -7.75 9.54 19.70
CA LEU A 73 -6.64 9.25 18.81
C LEU A 73 -6.10 7.82 19.04
N ILE A 74 -5.83 7.47 20.30
CA ILE A 74 -5.31 6.14 20.63
C ILE A 74 -6.28 5.04 20.20
N VAL A 75 -7.57 5.20 20.49
CA VAL A 75 -8.58 4.21 20.11
C VAL A 75 -8.68 4.10 18.58
N THR A 76 -8.65 5.22 17.85
CA THR A 76 -8.70 5.21 16.38
C THR A 76 -7.47 4.53 15.79
N LEU A 77 -6.27 4.80 16.31
CA LEU A 77 -5.02 4.17 15.85
C LEU A 77 -5.04 2.66 16.11
N LEU A 78 -5.46 2.22 17.30
CA LEU A 78 -5.54 0.79 17.63
C LEU A 78 -6.55 0.06 16.75
N LEU A 79 -7.70 0.67 16.49
CA LEU A 79 -8.71 0.10 15.58
C LEU A 79 -8.20 0.04 14.14
N ALA A 80 -7.57 1.10 13.65
CA ALA A 80 -7.01 1.15 12.29
C ALA A 80 -5.89 0.11 12.11
N TYR A 81 -4.99 0.03 13.09
CA TYR A 81 -3.92 -0.97 13.08
C TYR A 81 -4.46 -2.39 13.18
N GLY A 82 -5.41 -2.65 14.09
CA GLY A 82 -6.08 -3.94 14.23
C GLY A 82 -6.80 -4.38 12.94
N ALA A 83 -7.51 -3.46 12.27
CA ALA A 83 -8.16 -3.72 10.99
C ALA A 83 -7.14 -4.04 9.89
N THR A 84 -5.99 -3.36 9.90
CA THR A 84 -4.89 -3.61 8.96
C THR A 84 -4.26 -4.99 9.18
N LEU A 85 -3.98 -5.37 10.44
CA LEU A 85 -3.49 -6.71 10.78
C LEU A 85 -4.50 -7.79 10.39
N PHE A 86 -5.78 -7.59 10.73
CA PHE A 86 -6.84 -8.54 10.37
C PHE A 86 -6.89 -8.77 8.86
N ALA A 87 -6.79 -7.71 8.05
CA ALA A 87 -6.77 -7.81 6.61
C ALA A 87 -5.53 -8.59 6.09
N GLY A 88 -4.36 -8.35 6.69
CA GLY A 88 -3.14 -9.08 6.39
C GLY A 88 -3.24 -10.58 6.69
N TYR A 89 -3.70 -10.94 7.90
CA TYR A 89 -3.89 -12.34 8.27
C TYR A 89 -4.99 -13.04 7.46
N THR A 90 -6.08 -12.34 7.16
CA THR A 90 -7.11 -12.87 6.25
C THR A 90 -6.52 -13.22 4.89
N SER A 91 -5.69 -12.35 4.34
CA SER A 91 -4.99 -12.61 3.07
C SER A 91 -4.02 -13.78 3.17
N TYR A 92 -3.28 -13.90 4.27
CA TYR A 92 -2.37 -15.00 4.50
C TYR A 92 -3.12 -16.35 4.53
N PHE A 93 -4.15 -16.49 5.35
CA PHE A 93 -4.92 -17.73 5.45
C PHE A 93 -5.68 -18.08 4.17
N THR A 94 -6.23 -17.08 3.49
CA THR A 94 -6.87 -17.28 2.18
C THR A 94 -5.83 -17.76 1.15
N GLY A 95 -4.64 -17.14 1.16
CA GLY A 95 -3.55 -17.51 0.26
C GLY A 95 -3.07 -18.96 0.46
N ILE A 96 -2.85 -19.39 1.71
CA ILE A 96 -2.50 -20.80 2.01
C ILE A 96 -3.54 -21.76 1.45
N TRP A 97 -4.81 -21.42 1.56
CA TRP A 97 -5.91 -22.31 1.18
C TRP A 97 -6.16 -22.33 -0.33
N LEU A 98 -6.10 -21.17 -1.01
CA LEU A 98 -6.51 -21.05 -2.41
C LEU A 98 -5.33 -21.08 -3.40
N PHE A 99 -4.21 -20.43 -3.10
CA PHE A 99 -3.14 -20.26 -4.08
C PHE A 99 -2.46 -21.55 -4.53
N PRO A 100 -2.21 -22.57 -3.67
CA PRO A 100 -1.60 -23.82 -4.11
C PRO A 100 -2.41 -24.57 -5.16
N SER A 101 -3.75 -24.42 -5.15
CA SER A 101 -4.64 -25.05 -6.16
C SER A 101 -4.81 -24.23 -7.42
N MET A 102 -4.51 -22.92 -7.37
CA MET A 102 -4.75 -21.99 -8.47
C MET A 102 -3.47 -21.59 -9.22
N ILE A 103 -2.35 -21.64 -8.53
CA ILE A 103 -1.04 -21.21 -9.04
C ILE A 103 -0.20 -22.47 -9.17
N SER A 104 0.11 -22.87 -10.41
CA SER A 104 1.09 -23.92 -10.65
C SER A 104 2.47 -23.40 -10.23
N GLN A 105 3.24 -24.25 -9.54
CA GLN A 105 4.67 -24.07 -9.34
C GLN A 105 5.35 -24.28 -10.70
N ASP A 106 5.14 -23.37 -11.63
CA ASP A 106 5.75 -23.50 -12.93
C ASP A 106 7.19 -23.02 -12.87
N SER A 107 8.05 -23.87 -13.31
CA SER A 107 9.47 -23.71 -13.56
C SER A 107 9.86 -22.48 -14.38
N ALA A 108 8.91 -21.69 -14.86
CA ALA A 108 9.13 -20.51 -15.67
C ALA A 108 9.80 -19.36 -14.91
N MET A 109 9.58 -19.23 -13.60
CA MET A 109 10.25 -18.19 -12.81
C MET A 109 11.55 -18.69 -12.15
N THR A 110 11.69 -19.99 -11.88
CA THR A 110 12.98 -20.61 -11.56
C THR A 110 13.93 -20.58 -12.75
N ALA A 111 13.41 -20.54 -13.98
CA ALA A 111 14.22 -20.39 -15.20
C ALA A 111 14.83 -18.97 -15.32
N VAL A 112 14.24 -17.95 -14.70
CA VAL A 112 14.87 -16.59 -14.63
C VAL A 112 16.11 -16.63 -13.74
N GLU A 113 16.13 -17.45 -12.69
CA GLU A 113 17.30 -17.60 -11.82
C GLU A 113 18.27 -18.70 -12.29
N GLN A 114 17.83 -19.67 -13.12
CA GLN A 114 18.60 -20.88 -13.45
C GLN A 114 18.99 -21.06 -14.92
N GLY A 115 18.77 -20.09 -15.82
CA GLY A 115 19.33 -20.21 -17.17
C GLY A 115 18.40 -20.01 -18.37
N GLY A 116 17.24 -19.42 -18.20
CA GLY A 116 16.61 -18.69 -19.31
C GLY A 116 17.55 -17.57 -19.72
N THR A 117 17.58 -17.16 -20.98
CA THR A 117 18.46 -16.10 -21.48
C THR A 117 18.32 -14.85 -20.59
N THR A 118 19.17 -14.76 -19.55
CA THR A 118 19.23 -13.59 -18.68
C THR A 118 19.74 -12.45 -19.52
N ILE A 119 18.87 -11.52 -19.81
CA ILE A 119 19.23 -10.30 -20.52
C ILE A 119 19.99 -9.43 -19.55
N GLU A 120 21.31 -9.51 -19.60
CA GLU A 120 22.17 -8.71 -18.74
C GLU A 120 22.19 -7.24 -19.18
N PRO A 121 22.20 -6.29 -18.21
CA PRO A 121 22.38 -4.88 -18.52
C PRO A 121 23.73 -4.62 -19.18
N TYR A 122 23.85 -3.51 -19.92
CA TYR A 122 25.16 -3.12 -20.51
C TYR A 122 26.15 -2.72 -19.45
N PHE A 123 25.69 -2.11 -18.36
CA PHE A 123 26.47 -1.73 -17.19
C PHE A 123 25.54 -1.59 -15.98
N THR A 124 26.11 -1.67 -14.80
CA THR A 124 25.42 -1.48 -13.52
C THR A 124 25.97 -0.27 -12.81
N VAL A 125 25.12 0.45 -12.07
CA VAL A 125 25.52 1.59 -11.23
C VAL A 125 25.18 1.27 -9.79
N GLY A 126 26.20 0.92 -8.98
CA GLY A 126 25.98 0.61 -7.57
C GLY A 126 25.56 1.86 -6.79
N MET A 127 24.39 1.83 -6.19
CA MET A 127 23.86 2.87 -5.29
C MET A 127 23.51 2.24 -3.93
N PRO A 128 24.51 1.95 -3.09
CA PRO A 128 24.25 1.32 -1.80
C PRO A 128 23.38 2.21 -0.92
N PRO A 129 22.39 1.63 -0.20
CA PRO A 129 21.55 2.39 0.71
C PRO A 129 22.37 2.97 1.85
N LEU A 130 21.95 4.15 2.36
CA LEU A 130 22.64 4.85 3.44
C LEU A 130 22.69 4.02 4.74
N MET A 131 21.67 3.18 4.97
CA MET A 131 21.56 2.25 6.11
C MET A 131 20.65 1.08 5.76
N GLY A 132 20.75 -0.01 6.52
CA GLY A 132 19.82 -1.14 6.35
C GLY A 132 18.38 -0.77 6.77
N VAL A 133 17.40 -1.48 6.23
CA VAL A 133 15.96 -1.24 6.46
C VAL A 133 15.60 -1.33 7.95
N MET A 134 16.08 -2.36 8.66
CA MET A 134 15.82 -2.51 10.08
C MET A 134 16.45 -1.39 10.91
N THR A 135 17.65 -0.94 10.53
CA THR A 135 18.30 0.22 11.15
C THR A 135 17.47 1.48 10.95
N ALA A 136 16.94 1.71 9.74
CA ALA A 136 16.08 2.84 9.45
C ALA A 136 14.80 2.81 10.29
N LEU A 137 14.16 1.64 10.42
CA LEU A 137 12.97 1.46 11.27
C LEU A 137 13.27 1.75 12.74
N VAL A 138 14.27 1.10 13.32
CA VAL A 138 14.65 1.31 14.74
C VAL A 138 15.01 2.77 14.99
N SER A 139 15.81 3.38 14.11
CA SER A 139 16.17 4.80 14.20
C SER A 139 14.94 5.70 14.16
N SER A 140 13.98 5.40 13.28
CA SER A 140 12.72 6.14 13.16
C SER A 140 11.89 6.08 14.45
N PHE A 141 11.82 4.90 15.07
CA PHE A 141 11.14 4.73 16.36
C PHE A 141 11.83 5.52 17.47
N VAL A 142 13.15 5.38 17.62
CA VAL A 142 13.92 6.07 18.68
C VAL A 142 13.79 7.59 18.52
N ILE A 143 14.01 8.11 17.31
CA ILE A 143 13.94 9.55 17.04
C ILE A 143 12.50 10.05 17.20
N GLY A 144 11.51 9.35 16.62
CA GLY A 144 10.10 9.73 16.70
C GLY A 144 9.58 9.77 18.15
N LEU A 145 9.89 8.75 18.94
CA LEU A 145 9.57 8.75 20.37
C LEU A 145 10.32 9.87 21.12
N GLY A 146 11.59 10.09 20.79
CA GLY A 146 12.37 11.21 21.31
C GLY A 146 11.69 12.56 21.07
N ILE A 147 11.26 12.83 19.83
CA ILE A 147 10.51 14.04 19.46
C ILE A 147 9.22 14.15 20.28
N ALA A 148 8.46 13.05 20.41
CA ALA A 148 7.21 13.02 21.16
C ALA A 148 7.41 13.35 22.66
N VAL A 149 8.45 12.77 23.29
CA VAL A 149 8.73 12.93 24.73
C VAL A 149 9.34 14.27 25.05
N THR A 150 10.32 14.72 24.26
CA THR A 150 11.08 15.96 24.54
C THR A 150 10.42 17.19 23.96
N SER A 151 9.37 17.07 23.16
CA SER A 151 8.72 18.17 22.43
C SER A 151 9.74 18.98 21.59
N ALA A 152 10.69 18.28 20.95
CA ALA A 152 11.78 18.87 20.18
C ALA A 152 11.28 19.47 18.85
N GLU A 153 10.82 20.73 18.87
CA GLU A 153 10.19 21.40 17.72
C GLU A 153 11.14 21.53 16.51
N VAL A 154 12.42 21.83 16.74
CA VAL A 154 13.40 21.95 15.64
C VAL A 154 13.57 20.59 14.94
N LEU A 155 13.69 19.52 15.70
CA LEU A 155 13.85 18.18 15.15
C LEU A 155 12.57 17.71 14.42
N ARG A 156 11.41 18.01 15.00
CA ARG A 156 10.09 17.75 14.37
C ARG A 156 9.99 18.47 13.00
N SER A 157 10.33 19.75 12.95
CA SER A 157 10.32 20.55 11.71
C SER A 157 11.29 19.99 10.67
N ALA A 158 12.51 19.60 11.07
CA ALA A 158 13.51 19.02 10.18
C ALA A 158 13.00 17.70 9.54
N PHE A 159 12.38 16.81 10.31
CA PHE A 159 11.82 15.58 9.76
C PHE A 159 10.55 15.81 8.92
N ALA A 160 9.75 16.83 9.21
CA ALA A 160 8.61 17.23 8.38
C ALA A 160 9.09 17.78 7.02
N GLU A 161 10.17 18.54 6.99
CA GLU A 161 10.80 19.02 5.76
C GLU A 161 11.42 17.86 4.97
N LEU A 162 12.14 16.95 5.63
CA LEU A 162 12.67 15.73 5.00
C LEU A 162 11.56 14.92 4.35
N ARG A 163 10.43 14.72 5.03
CA ARG A 163 9.23 14.08 4.47
C ARG A 163 8.79 14.78 3.19
N SER A 164 8.73 16.11 3.18
CA SER A 164 8.32 16.89 2.01
C SER A 164 9.28 16.71 0.83
N VAL A 165 10.58 16.66 1.08
CA VAL A 165 11.61 16.39 0.06
C VAL A 165 11.42 15.00 -0.54
N ILE A 166 11.20 13.98 0.31
CA ILE A 166 10.99 12.60 -0.14
C ILE A 166 9.69 12.47 -0.93
N GLU A 167 8.60 13.08 -0.47
CA GLU A 167 7.33 13.14 -1.23
C GLU A 167 7.52 13.76 -2.61
N LEU A 168 8.28 14.85 -2.69
CA LEU A 168 8.59 15.50 -3.96
C LEU A 168 9.40 14.56 -4.88
N THR A 169 10.39 13.87 -4.32
CA THR A 169 11.22 12.89 -5.06
C THR A 169 10.37 11.75 -5.60
N ILE A 170 9.50 11.17 -4.78
CA ILE A 170 8.58 10.11 -5.23
C ILE A 170 7.69 10.65 -6.37
N ARG A 171 7.10 11.82 -6.19
CA ARG A 171 6.15 12.40 -7.15
C ARG A 171 6.82 12.84 -8.45
N LYS A 172 8.03 13.37 -8.41
CA LYS A 172 8.72 13.95 -9.57
C LYS A 172 9.70 13.01 -10.25
N ALA A 173 10.25 12.03 -9.56
CA ALA A 173 11.19 11.07 -10.11
C ALA A 173 10.59 9.66 -10.19
N ILE A 174 10.17 9.06 -9.07
CA ILE A 174 9.74 7.66 -9.06
C ILE A 174 8.46 7.46 -9.89
N VAL A 175 7.39 8.17 -9.57
CA VAL A 175 6.07 7.98 -10.22
C VAL A 175 6.10 8.20 -11.74
N PRO A 176 6.81 9.20 -12.31
CA PRO A 176 6.92 9.34 -13.76
C PRO A 176 7.76 8.26 -14.46
N LEU A 177 8.79 7.74 -13.81
CA LEU A 177 9.67 6.71 -14.38
C LEU A 177 9.12 5.29 -14.24
N LEU A 178 8.19 5.08 -13.31
CA LEU A 178 7.62 3.78 -13.02
C LEU A 178 6.96 3.06 -14.21
N PRO A 179 6.20 3.73 -15.11
CA PRO A 179 5.67 3.09 -16.31
C PRO A 179 6.78 2.56 -17.24
N PHE A 180 7.91 3.26 -17.36
CA PHE A 180 9.05 2.80 -18.17
C PHE A 180 9.73 1.59 -17.53
N TYR A 181 9.86 1.60 -16.22
CA TYR A 181 10.38 0.47 -15.44
C TYR A 181 9.51 -0.79 -15.63
N ILE A 182 8.19 -0.66 -15.49
CA ILE A 182 7.25 -1.77 -15.70
C ILE A 182 7.25 -2.23 -17.15
N PHE A 183 7.30 -1.31 -18.10
CA PHE A 183 7.46 -1.64 -19.54
C PHE A 183 8.69 -2.52 -19.76
N GLY A 184 9.84 -2.13 -19.23
CA GLY A 184 11.08 -2.89 -19.35
C GLY A 184 11.00 -4.29 -18.74
N ILE A 185 10.36 -4.44 -17.56
CA ILE A 185 10.13 -5.75 -16.94
C ILE A 185 9.33 -6.66 -17.87
N PHE A 186 8.17 -6.22 -18.33
CA PHE A 186 7.30 -7.05 -19.18
C PHE A 186 7.89 -7.30 -20.58
N LEU A 187 8.70 -6.38 -21.09
CA LEU A 187 9.45 -6.60 -22.33
C LEU A 187 10.47 -7.72 -22.14
N ILE A 188 11.30 -7.66 -21.12
CA ILE A 188 12.33 -8.68 -20.80
C ILE A 188 11.66 -10.04 -20.57
N MET A 189 10.58 -10.08 -19.79
CA MET A 189 9.81 -11.32 -19.56
C MET A 189 9.23 -11.90 -20.85
N THR A 190 8.81 -11.06 -21.78
CA THR A 190 8.28 -11.50 -23.07
C THR A 190 9.38 -12.07 -23.95
N VAL A 191 10.52 -11.41 -24.04
CA VAL A 191 11.70 -11.91 -24.77
C VAL A 191 12.15 -13.26 -24.19
N SER A 192 12.05 -13.45 -22.87
CA SER A 192 12.36 -14.71 -22.18
C SER A 192 11.26 -15.78 -22.26
N GLY A 193 10.14 -15.50 -22.96
CA GLY A 193 9.05 -16.48 -23.19
C GLY A 193 8.10 -16.74 -22.02
N GLN A 194 8.16 -15.94 -20.94
CA GLN A 194 7.47 -16.21 -19.66
C GLN A 194 6.12 -15.51 -19.49
N THR A 195 5.75 -14.61 -20.41
CA THR A 195 4.65 -13.65 -20.24
C THR A 195 3.28 -14.31 -20.08
N GLY A 196 2.99 -15.38 -20.84
CA GLY A 196 1.66 -16.01 -20.85
C GLY A 196 1.28 -16.59 -19.46
N THR A 197 2.16 -17.37 -18.88
CA THR A 197 1.96 -18.03 -17.57
C THR A 197 1.81 -17.00 -16.45
N ILE A 198 2.63 -15.95 -16.47
CA ILE A 198 2.61 -14.89 -15.46
C ILE A 198 1.33 -14.08 -15.52
N LEU A 199 0.83 -13.71 -16.71
CA LEU A 199 -0.42 -12.96 -16.85
C LEU A 199 -1.63 -13.76 -16.36
N ILE A 200 -1.69 -15.05 -16.65
CA ILE A 200 -2.77 -15.93 -16.17
C ILE A 200 -2.72 -16.02 -14.64
N SER A 201 -1.53 -16.20 -14.07
CA SER A 201 -1.35 -16.26 -12.61
C SER A 201 -1.74 -14.92 -11.97
N PHE A 202 -1.35 -13.79 -12.56
CA PHE A 202 -1.74 -12.46 -12.08
C PHE A 202 -3.26 -12.26 -12.11
N ALA A 203 -3.94 -12.68 -13.17
CA ALA A 203 -5.39 -12.59 -13.24
C ALA A 203 -6.08 -13.39 -12.13
N LYS A 204 -5.59 -14.61 -11.84
CA LYS A 204 -6.08 -15.43 -10.72
C LYS A 204 -5.85 -14.78 -9.36
N ILE A 205 -4.64 -14.25 -9.12
CA ILE A 205 -4.28 -13.54 -7.89
C ILE A 205 -5.20 -12.32 -7.69
N ILE A 206 -5.39 -11.54 -8.72
CA ILE A 206 -6.27 -10.37 -8.72
C ILE A 206 -7.71 -10.77 -8.36
N ALA A 207 -8.23 -11.84 -8.93
CA ALA A 207 -9.57 -12.34 -8.63
C ALA A 207 -9.73 -12.72 -7.14
N VAL A 208 -8.74 -13.41 -6.56
CA VAL A 208 -8.73 -13.75 -5.13
C VAL A 208 -8.65 -12.49 -4.27
N ILE A 209 -7.80 -11.54 -4.62
CA ILE A 209 -7.67 -10.26 -3.91
C ILE A 209 -9.00 -9.51 -3.91
N PHE A 210 -9.75 -9.48 -5.01
CA PHE A 210 -11.09 -8.90 -5.06
C PHE A 210 -12.07 -9.62 -4.13
N GLY A 211 -12.00 -10.95 -4.06
CA GLY A 211 -12.79 -11.72 -3.10
C GLY A 211 -12.52 -11.31 -1.66
N ILE A 212 -11.24 -11.24 -1.28
CA ILE A 212 -10.80 -10.80 0.05
C ILE A 212 -11.23 -9.34 0.30
N HIS A 213 -11.09 -8.47 -0.68
CA HIS A 213 -11.49 -7.06 -0.60
C HIS A 213 -12.98 -6.91 -0.23
N VAL A 214 -13.86 -7.62 -0.95
CA VAL A 214 -15.29 -7.61 -0.65
C VAL A 214 -15.55 -8.18 0.74
N PHE A 215 -14.91 -9.28 1.11
CA PHE A 215 -15.03 -9.88 2.43
C PHE A 215 -14.62 -8.90 3.54
N ILE A 216 -13.47 -8.24 3.42
CA ILE A 216 -12.97 -7.27 4.41
C ILE A 216 -13.95 -6.11 4.58
N LEU A 217 -14.48 -5.55 3.48
CA LEU A 217 -15.47 -4.47 3.55
C LEU A 217 -16.74 -4.91 4.26
N VAL A 218 -17.31 -6.05 3.87
CA VAL A 218 -18.52 -6.60 4.52
C VAL A 218 -18.25 -6.87 5.98
N PHE A 219 -17.13 -7.49 6.33
CA PHE A 219 -16.75 -7.79 7.71
C PHE A 219 -16.63 -6.53 8.56
N GLN A 220 -15.92 -5.50 8.08
CA GLN A 220 -15.75 -4.23 8.80
C GLN A 220 -17.12 -3.57 9.06
N TYR A 221 -18.05 -3.60 8.09
CA TYR A 221 -19.39 -3.05 8.27
C TYR A 221 -20.28 -3.92 9.15
N CYS A 222 -20.11 -5.24 9.16
CA CYS A 222 -20.76 -6.12 10.13
C CYS A 222 -20.32 -5.79 11.56
N ILE A 223 -19.03 -5.61 11.79
CA ILE A 223 -18.54 -5.17 13.12
C ILE A 223 -19.09 -3.79 13.46
N ALA A 224 -19.01 -2.81 12.56
CA ALA A 224 -19.54 -1.47 12.80
C ALA A 224 -21.05 -1.49 13.09
N SER A 225 -21.82 -2.42 12.48
CA SER A 225 -23.28 -2.56 12.70
C SER A 225 -23.63 -2.93 14.13
N ILE A 226 -22.78 -3.70 14.82
CA ILE A 226 -22.96 -4.09 16.23
C ILE A 226 -22.96 -2.83 17.12
N PHE A 227 -22.02 -1.91 16.85
CA PHE A 227 -21.89 -0.67 17.61
C PHE A 227 -22.93 0.37 17.21
N ALA A 228 -23.17 0.54 15.91
CA ALA A 228 -24.12 1.53 15.37
C ALA A 228 -25.59 1.08 15.47
N ARG A 229 -25.87 -0.22 15.66
CA ARG A 229 -27.20 -0.83 15.63
C ARG A 229 -27.97 -0.50 14.34
N LYS A 230 -27.27 -0.54 13.21
CA LYS A 230 -27.81 -0.24 11.87
C LYS A 230 -27.47 -1.38 10.91
N ASN A 231 -28.23 -1.48 9.81
CA ASN A 231 -27.99 -2.50 8.79
C ASN A 231 -26.62 -2.29 8.10
N PRO A 232 -25.70 -3.29 8.12
CA PRO A 232 -24.35 -3.16 7.56
C PRO A 232 -24.35 -2.88 6.06
N PHE A 233 -25.23 -3.52 5.30
CA PHE A 233 -25.30 -3.35 3.85
C PHE A 233 -25.80 -1.94 3.46
N LYS A 234 -26.74 -1.38 4.22
CA LYS A 234 -27.22 -0.02 4.01
C LYS A 234 -26.11 1.01 4.31
N MET A 235 -25.32 0.77 5.35
CA MET A 235 -24.18 1.62 5.69
C MET A 235 -23.09 1.54 4.61
N LEU A 236 -22.73 0.33 4.19
CA LEU A 236 -21.75 0.11 3.11
C LEU A 236 -22.22 0.79 1.81
N TRP A 237 -23.50 0.65 1.45
CA TRP A 237 -24.07 1.31 0.27
C TRP A 237 -24.00 2.83 0.37
N THR A 238 -24.19 3.40 1.56
CA THR A 238 -24.06 4.85 1.78
C THR A 238 -22.64 5.35 1.49
N MET A 239 -21.62 4.49 1.68
CA MET A 239 -20.22 4.83 1.39
C MET A 239 -19.80 4.65 -0.06
N MET A 240 -20.63 4.09 -0.94
CA MET A 240 -20.28 3.89 -2.36
C MET A 240 -19.79 5.15 -3.08
N PRO A 241 -20.32 6.36 -2.85
CA PRO A 241 -19.76 7.57 -3.45
C PRO A 241 -18.28 7.81 -3.04
N ALA A 242 -17.91 7.51 -1.80
CA ALA A 242 -16.51 7.62 -1.37
C ALA A 242 -15.65 6.51 -2.01
N TYR A 243 -16.17 5.28 -2.09
CA TYR A 243 -15.50 4.17 -2.79
C TYR A 243 -15.16 4.52 -4.24
N PHE A 244 -16.14 4.99 -5.03
CA PHE A 244 -15.90 5.34 -6.44
C PHE A 244 -15.03 6.58 -6.61
N THR A 245 -15.09 7.55 -5.68
CA THR A 245 -14.19 8.70 -5.70
C THR A 245 -12.74 8.27 -5.44
N ALA A 246 -12.52 7.39 -4.45
CA ALA A 246 -11.21 6.84 -4.15
C ALA A 246 -10.67 5.98 -5.31
N LEU A 247 -11.54 5.20 -5.96
CA LEU A 247 -11.20 4.40 -7.14
C LEU A 247 -10.71 5.30 -8.29
N GLY A 248 -11.37 6.45 -8.51
CA GLY A 248 -10.98 7.38 -9.57
C GLY A 248 -9.75 8.23 -9.26
N THR A 249 -9.52 8.55 -7.99
CA THR A 249 -8.42 9.44 -7.57
C THR A 249 -7.16 8.68 -7.18
N SER A 250 -7.28 7.41 -6.77
CA SER A 250 -6.21 6.61 -6.14
C SER A 250 -5.56 7.34 -4.94
N SER A 251 -6.32 8.21 -4.25
CA SER A 251 -5.83 9.03 -3.15
C SER A 251 -6.86 9.11 -2.02
N SER A 252 -6.51 8.56 -0.86
CA SER A 252 -7.34 8.67 0.35
C SER A 252 -7.49 10.12 0.78
N ALA A 253 -6.41 10.92 0.71
CA ALA A 253 -6.44 12.33 1.09
C ALA A 253 -7.38 13.16 0.21
N ALA A 254 -7.37 12.95 -1.12
CA ALA A 254 -8.26 13.64 -2.04
C ALA A 254 -9.74 13.26 -1.83
N THR A 255 -10.01 12.11 -1.20
CA THR A 255 -11.35 11.59 -0.97
C THR A 255 -11.93 12.02 0.38
N ILE A 256 -11.14 12.59 1.30
CA ILE A 256 -11.56 13.01 2.64
C ILE A 256 -12.91 13.77 2.63
N PRO A 257 -13.15 14.79 1.78
CA PRO A 257 -14.40 15.54 1.80
C PRO A 257 -15.63 14.69 1.51
N VAL A 258 -15.50 13.69 0.64
CA VAL A 258 -16.60 12.77 0.29
C VAL A 258 -16.79 11.75 1.40
N THR A 259 -15.71 11.16 1.91
CA THR A 259 -15.73 10.20 3.03
C THR A 259 -16.37 10.82 4.27
N LEU A 260 -15.98 12.05 4.61
CA LEU A 260 -16.55 12.81 5.73
C LEU A 260 -18.07 12.97 5.58
N ARG A 261 -18.52 13.46 4.42
CA ARG A 261 -19.95 13.65 4.13
C ARG A 261 -20.74 12.35 4.24
N GLN A 262 -20.21 11.25 3.70
CA GLN A 262 -20.91 9.97 3.77
C GLN A 262 -20.91 9.38 5.18
N SER A 263 -19.84 9.58 5.96
CA SER A 263 -19.76 9.17 7.38
C SER A 263 -20.82 9.90 8.22
N ILE A 264 -20.97 11.21 8.05
CA ILE A 264 -22.01 12.00 8.72
C ILE A 264 -23.40 11.51 8.27
N LYS A 265 -23.61 11.24 6.99
CA LYS A 265 -24.87 10.69 6.45
C LYS A 265 -25.21 9.31 7.04
N MET A 266 -24.22 8.48 7.36
CA MET A 266 -24.41 7.23 8.09
C MET A 266 -24.81 7.46 9.56
N GLY A 267 -24.61 8.68 10.09
CA GLY A 267 -24.98 9.09 11.43
C GLY A 267 -23.83 9.15 12.41
N VAL A 268 -22.60 9.28 11.92
CA VAL A 268 -21.44 9.69 12.73
C VAL A 268 -21.59 11.16 13.08
N SER A 269 -21.32 11.56 14.32
CA SER A 269 -21.33 12.98 14.73
C SER A 269 -20.24 13.76 13.99
N GLU A 270 -20.53 15.04 13.69
CA GLU A 270 -19.61 15.90 12.92
C GLU A 270 -18.23 16.01 13.56
N ASP A 271 -18.18 16.17 14.89
CA ASP A 271 -16.92 16.29 15.65
C ASP A 271 -16.07 15.03 15.52
N VAL A 272 -16.68 13.85 15.66
CA VAL A 272 -15.97 12.56 15.54
C VAL A 272 -15.57 12.31 14.09
N ALA A 273 -16.47 12.54 13.13
CA ALA A 273 -16.17 12.35 11.72
C ALA A 273 -15.04 13.30 11.26
N GLY A 274 -15.07 14.57 11.68
CA GLY A 274 -14.07 15.59 11.37
C GLY A 274 -12.67 15.25 11.90
N PHE A 275 -12.58 14.44 12.96
CA PHE A 275 -11.31 13.96 13.50
C PHE A 275 -10.89 12.60 12.90
N VAL A 276 -11.79 11.61 12.94
CA VAL A 276 -11.47 10.22 12.59
C VAL A 276 -11.21 10.04 11.10
N VAL A 277 -12.02 10.65 10.24
CA VAL A 277 -11.89 10.46 8.78
C VAL A 277 -10.57 10.98 8.23
N PRO A 278 -10.11 12.22 8.53
CA PRO A 278 -8.79 12.68 8.10
C PRO A 278 -7.64 11.84 8.66
N LEU A 279 -7.75 11.40 9.92
CA LEU A 279 -6.75 10.55 10.55
C LEU A 279 -6.69 9.18 9.86
N CYS A 280 -7.82 8.49 9.69
CA CYS A 280 -7.90 7.18 9.06
C CYS A 280 -7.43 7.20 7.60
N ALA A 281 -7.65 8.30 6.87
CA ALA A 281 -7.14 8.45 5.51
C ALA A 281 -5.61 8.28 5.38
N THR A 282 -4.88 8.39 6.49
CA THR A 282 -3.43 8.18 6.54
C THR A 282 -3.03 6.90 7.29
N VAL A 283 -3.79 6.47 8.30
CA VAL A 283 -3.37 5.38 9.18
C VAL A 283 -4.10 4.05 8.93
N HIS A 284 -5.27 4.06 8.31
CA HIS A 284 -6.03 2.86 8.01
C HIS A 284 -5.73 2.33 6.62
N MET A 285 -4.97 1.24 6.55
CA MET A 285 -4.41 0.70 5.31
C MET A 285 -4.79 -0.78 5.07
N SER A 286 -5.98 -1.21 5.49
CA SER A 286 -6.43 -2.61 5.37
C SER A 286 -6.43 -3.11 3.92
N GLY A 287 -6.90 -2.29 2.96
CA GLY A 287 -6.88 -2.62 1.54
C GLY A 287 -5.48 -2.66 0.93
N SER A 288 -4.52 -1.93 1.48
CA SER A 288 -3.12 -2.00 1.07
C SER A 288 -2.43 -3.23 1.65
N ALA A 289 -2.64 -3.52 2.94
CA ALA A 289 -2.07 -4.68 3.61
C ALA A 289 -2.55 -6.00 2.98
N LEU A 290 -3.85 -6.14 2.73
CA LEU A 290 -4.38 -7.35 2.10
C LEU A 290 -3.74 -7.64 0.74
N LYS A 291 -3.52 -6.63 -0.09
CA LYS A 291 -2.87 -6.80 -1.40
C LYS A 291 -1.41 -7.16 -1.27
N LEU A 292 -0.67 -6.45 -0.39
CA LEU A 292 0.75 -6.71 -0.18
C LEU A 292 0.99 -8.14 0.29
N VAL A 293 0.22 -8.61 1.26
CA VAL A 293 0.34 -9.98 1.77
C VAL A 293 -0.07 -11.02 0.73
N ALA A 294 -1.21 -10.82 0.05
CA ALA A 294 -1.67 -11.76 -0.97
C ALA A 294 -0.71 -11.85 -2.16
N CYS A 295 -0.23 -10.71 -2.68
CA CYS A 295 0.73 -10.68 -3.78
C CYS A 295 2.07 -11.32 -3.39
N SER A 296 2.58 -11.01 -2.18
CA SER A 296 3.83 -11.59 -1.69
C SER A 296 3.74 -13.12 -1.58
N MET A 297 2.66 -13.62 -0.98
CA MET A 297 2.44 -15.06 -0.85
C MET A 297 2.32 -15.73 -2.22
N ALA A 298 1.53 -15.15 -3.12
CA ALA A 298 1.37 -15.69 -4.45
C ALA A 298 2.70 -15.76 -5.20
N LEU A 299 3.52 -14.71 -5.09
CA LEU A 299 4.83 -14.66 -5.73
C LEU A 299 5.79 -15.69 -5.13
N MET A 300 5.80 -15.89 -3.79
CA MET A 300 6.60 -16.91 -3.13
C MET A 300 6.19 -18.32 -3.57
N ILE A 301 4.88 -18.60 -3.67
CA ILE A 301 4.37 -19.89 -4.16
C ILE A 301 4.77 -20.11 -5.62
N MET A 302 4.63 -19.11 -6.49
CA MET A 302 5.04 -19.20 -7.90
C MET A 302 6.51 -19.56 -8.07
N GLN A 303 7.36 -19.11 -7.14
CA GLN A 303 8.81 -19.30 -7.19
C GLN A 303 9.30 -20.46 -6.32
N GLY A 304 8.40 -21.19 -5.68
CA GLY A 304 8.79 -22.31 -4.79
C GLY A 304 9.56 -21.86 -3.55
N MET A 305 9.44 -20.59 -3.14
CA MET A 305 10.10 -20.06 -1.94
C MET A 305 9.44 -20.62 -0.69
N ALA A 306 10.26 -21.06 0.28
CA ALA A 306 9.76 -21.50 1.58
C ALA A 306 9.24 -20.32 2.40
N PHE A 307 8.11 -20.51 3.06
CA PHE A 307 7.53 -19.57 4.00
C PHE A 307 6.78 -20.27 5.12
N ASP A 308 6.63 -19.60 6.24
CA ASP A 308 5.87 -20.07 7.38
C ASP A 308 5.03 -18.96 8.02
N ILE A 309 4.20 -19.32 9.00
CA ILE A 309 3.38 -18.39 9.74
C ILE A 309 4.20 -17.40 10.54
N GLY A 310 5.39 -17.77 11.04
CA GLY A 310 6.28 -16.92 11.80
C GLY A 310 6.82 -15.79 10.93
N MET A 311 7.35 -16.10 9.74
CA MET A 311 7.84 -15.15 8.76
C MET A 311 6.73 -14.17 8.34
N PHE A 312 5.55 -14.69 7.97
CA PHE A 312 4.44 -13.81 7.57
C PHE A 312 3.86 -13.01 8.73
N SER A 313 3.83 -13.53 9.95
CA SER A 313 3.43 -12.74 11.13
C SER A 313 4.38 -11.58 11.37
N HIS A 314 5.70 -11.82 11.29
CA HIS A 314 6.70 -10.76 11.37
C HIS A 314 6.47 -9.73 10.26
N PHE A 315 6.30 -10.18 9.01
CA PHE A 315 6.02 -9.29 7.88
C PHE A 315 4.74 -8.49 8.08
N ILE A 316 3.61 -9.10 8.44
CA ILE A 316 2.30 -8.42 8.60
C ILE A 316 2.34 -7.37 9.71
N ILE A 317 2.96 -7.69 10.87
CA ILE A 317 3.08 -6.77 12.00
C ILE A 317 3.93 -5.56 11.60
N MET A 318 5.11 -5.79 11.03
CA MET A 318 6.00 -4.70 10.59
C MET A 318 5.42 -3.91 9.43
N LEU A 319 4.72 -4.59 8.50
CA LEU A 319 4.00 -3.94 7.42
C LEU A 319 2.95 -2.98 7.95
N GLY A 320 2.11 -3.42 8.90
CA GLY A 320 1.08 -2.57 9.50
C GLY A 320 1.65 -1.28 10.09
N ILE A 321 2.81 -1.34 10.75
CA ILE A 321 3.51 -0.17 11.28
C ILE A 321 4.04 0.73 10.16
N THR A 322 4.69 0.13 9.17
CA THR A 322 5.37 0.86 8.10
C THR A 322 4.40 1.59 7.17
N ILE A 323 3.29 0.93 6.80
CA ILE A 323 2.32 1.54 5.87
C ILE A 323 1.45 2.63 6.52
N VAL A 324 1.30 2.64 7.86
CA VAL A 324 0.68 3.77 8.57
C VAL A 324 1.43 5.09 8.32
N ALA A 325 2.74 4.99 8.15
CA ALA A 325 3.60 6.14 7.84
C ALA A 325 3.73 6.41 6.33
N ALA A 326 3.17 5.55 5.48
CA ALA A 326 3.31 5.68 4.04
C ALA A 326 2.65 6.98 3.51
N PRO A 327 3.22 7.58 2.45
CA PRO A 327 2.60 8.75 1.83
C PRO A 327 1.25 8.37 1.21
N GLY A 328 0.22 9.22 1.41
CA GLY A 328 -1.12 9.06 0.85
C GLY A 328 -1.20 9.37 -0.67
N ILE A 329 -0.19 8.94 -1.42
CA ILE A 329 -0.06 9.09 -2.87
C ILE A 329 -0.12 7.71 -3.55
N PRO A 330 -0.48 7.63 -4.85
CA PRO A 330 -0.49 6.37 -5.58
C PRO A 330 0.85 5.62 -5.46
N GLY A 331 0.80 4.34 -5.11
CA GLY A 331 1.98 3.50 -4.91
C GLY A 331 2.75 3.73 -3.60
N GLY A 332 2.32 4.66 -2.73
CA GLY A 332 3.04 5.00 -1.50
C GLY A 332 3.25 3.81 -0.56
N ALA A 333 2.23 2.97 -0.38
CA ALA A 333 2.33 1.83 0.51
C ALA A 333 3.30 0.75 0.01
N ILE A 334 3.32 0.42 -1.29
CA ILE A 334 4.32 -0.53 -1.82
C ILE A 334 5.73 0.03 -1.72
N MET A 335 5.94 1.31 -2.03
CA MET A 335 7.25 1.94 -1.91
C MET A 335 7.78 1.90 -0.47
N ALA A 336 6.93 2.18 0.52
CA ALA A 336 7.30 2.05 1.93
C ALA A 336 7.59 0.59 2.36
N SER A 337 7.02 -0.40 1.67
CA SER A 337 7.11 -1.82 2.02
C SER A 337 8.27 -2.56 1.37
N LEU A 338 8.91 -2.00 0.32
CA LEU A 338 9.96 -2.69 -0.44
C LEU A 338 11.09 -3.20 0.46
N GLY A 339 11.47 -2.41 1.45
CA GLY A 339 12.49 -2.82 2.39
C GLY A 339 12.10 -4.03 3.25
N LEU A 340 10.83 -4.15 3.62
CA LEU A 340 10.31 -5.31 4.38
C LEU A 340 10.23 -6.55 3.49
N LEU A 341 9.83 -6.38 2.23
CA LEU A 341 9.81 -7.46 1.24
C LEU A 341 11.20 -8.06 1.08
N SER A 342 12.23 -7.23 0.94
CA SER A 342 13.61 -7.71 0.82
C SER A 342 14.18 -8.26 2.13
N SER A 343 13.96 -7.58 3.26
CA SER A 343 14.63 -7.94 4.52
C SER A 343 13.95 -9.08 5.28
N ILE A 344 12.63 -9.24 5.18
CA ILE A 344 11.86 -10.28 5.90
C ILE A 344 11.53 -11.45 4.97
N LEU A 345 11.05 -11.18 3.75
CA LEU A 345 10.64 -12.21 2.81
C LEU A 345 11.76 -12.64 1.85
N GLY A 346 12.91 -11.94 1.89
CA GLY A 346 14.07 -12.29 1.06
C GLY A 346 13.90 -11.95 -0.42
N PHE A 347 13.01 -11.02 -0.77
CA PHE A 347 12.74 -10.68 -2.17
C PHE A 347 13.94 -10.01 -2.83
N SER A 348 14.28 -10.52 -4.00
CA SER A 348 15.23 -9.91 -4.92
C SER A 348 14.66 -8.63 -5.56
N GLU A 349 15.50 -7.86 -6.26
CA GLU A 349 15.08 -6.66 -6.99
C GLU A 349 14.04 -6.99 -8.08
N ALA A 350 14.22 -8.12 -8.78
CA ALA A 350 13.27 -8.57 -9.80
C ALA A 350 11.89 -8.92 -9.19
N GLN A 351 11.87 -9.54 -8.02
CA GLN A 351 10.64 -9.84 -7.28
C GLN A 351 9.97 -8.57 -6.78
N ASN A 352 10.72 -7.61 -6.25
CA ASN A 352 10.21 -6.30 -5.87
C ASN A 352 9.62 -5.55 -7.06
N ALA A 353 10.21 -5.66 -8.23
CA ALA A 353 9.71 -5.10 -9.48
C ALA A 353 8.33 -5.67 -9.86
N LEU A 354 8.16 -6.99 -9.76
CA LEU A 354 6.87 -7.66 -9.97
C LEU A 354 5.84 -7.26 -8.92
N MET A 355 6.24 -7.16 -7.65
CA MET A 355 5.39 -6.67 -6.58
C MET A 355 4.89 -5.25 -6.84
N ILE A 356 5.75 -4.35 -7.31
CA ILE A 356 5.37 -2.99 -7.69
C ILE A 356 4.32 -3.03 -8.81
N ALA A 357 4.57 -3.80 -9.87
CA ALA A 357 3.66 -3.90 -11.01
C ALA A 357 2.29 -4.44 -10.59
N LEU A 358 2.25 -5.55 -9.84
CA LEU A 358 1.03 -6.14 -9.30
C LEU A 358 0.28 -5.18 -8.39
N TYR A 359 0.98 -4.61 -7.41
CA TYR A 359 0.37 -3.72 -6.43
C TYR A 359 -0.27 -2.50 -7.10
N ILE A 360 0.47 -1.83 -8.00
CA ILE A 360 0.01 -0.58 -8.60
C ILE A 360 -1.15 -0.83 -9.58
N SER A 361 -1.19 -1.99 -10.25
CA SER A 361 -2.33 -2.35 -11.11
C SER A 361 -3.66 -2.41 -10.35
N MET A 362 -3.61 -2.61 -9.03
CA MET A 362 -4.77 -2.70 -8.14
C MET A 362 -4.81 -1.57 -7.09
N ASP A 363 -3.96 -0.53 -7.20
CA ASP A 363 -3.81 0.47 -6.15
C ASP A 363 -5.08 1.26 -5.89
N SER A 364 -5.80 1.63 -6.95
CA SER A 364 -7.10 2.32 -6.86
C SER A 364 -8.12 1.54 -6.03
N PHE A 365 -8.17 0.21 -6.20
CA PHE A 365 -9.10 -0.65 -5.45
C PHE A 365 -8.71 -0.75 -3.98
N GLY A 366 -7.41 -0.84 -3.67
CA GLY A 366 -6.95 -0.83 -2.28
C GLY A 366 -7.26 0.49 -1.58
N THR A 367 -7.07 1.61 -2.26
CA THR A 367 -7.44 2.94 -1.77
C THR A 367 -8.94 3.03 -1.52
N ALA A 368 -9.77 2.50 -2.43
CA ALA A 368 -11.21 2.46 -2.25
C ALA A 368 -11.63 1.61 -1.04
N CYS A 369 -10.93 0.50 -0.78
CA CYS A 369 -11.12 -0.33 0.41
C CYS A 369 -10.78 0.44 1.70
N ASN A 370 -9.61 1.10 1.74
CA ASN A 370 -9.17 1.89 2.89
C ASN A 370 -10.22 2.95 3.24
N VAL A 371 -10.53 3.82 2.26
CA VAL A 371 -11.48 4.94 2.42
C VAL A 371 -12.87 4.49 2.85
N THR A 372 -13.36 3.39 2.30
CA THR A 372 -14.67 2.85 2.66
C THR A 372 -14.66 2.31 4.08
N GLY A 373 -13.59 1.61 4.47
CA GLY A 373 -13.37 1.14 5.83
C GLY A 373 -13.22 2.26 6.86
N ASP A 374 -12.72 3.43 6.49
CA ASP A 374 -12.64 4.61 7.37
C ASP A 374 -14.02 4.98 7.93
N GLY A 375 -15.08 4.85 7.12
CA GLY A 375 -16.45 5.08 7.55
C GLY A 375 -16.93 4.06 8.59
N ALA A 376 -16.51 2.81 8.48
CA ALA A 376 -16.81 1.77 9.47
C ALA A 376 -16.10 2.06 10.81
N LEU A 377 -14.82 2.44 10.76
CA LEU A 377 -14.06 2.81 11.95
C LEU A 377 -14.66 4.06 12.61
N ALA A 378 -15.04 5.07 11.83
CA ALA A 378 -15.68 6.28 12.35
C ALA A 378 -16.99 5.97 13.09
N LEU A 379 -17.80 5.02 12.62
CA LEU A 379 -19.00 4.55 13.32
C LEU A 379 -18.67 3.89 14.66
N ILE A 380 -17.63 3.08 14.73
CA ILE A 380 -17.19 2.42 15.96
C ILE A 380 -16.70 3.46 16.97
N VAL A 381 -15.84 4.38 16.54
CA VAL A 381 -15.29 5.44 17.39
C VAL A 381 -16.40 6.37 17.89
N ASP A 382 -17.35 6.73 17.03
CA ASP A 382 -18.48 7.58 17.40
C ASP A 382 -19.32 7.00 18.57
N ARG A 383 -19.42 5.67 18.64
CA ARG A 383 -20.14 5.02 19.76
C ARG A 383 -19.53 5.32 21.13
N PHE A 384 -18.22 5.49 21.20
CA PHE A 384 -17.48 5.74 22.44
C PHE A 384 -17.30 7.23 22.75
N PHE A 385 -17.24 8.08 21.71
CA PHE A 385 -16.86 9.48 21.85
C PHE A 385 -17.92 10.48 21.40
N ARG A 386 -19.11 10.02 20.98
CA ARG A 386 -20.20 10.91 20.60
C ARG A 386 -20.53 11.90 21.73
N PRO A 387 -20.53 13.22 21.45
CA PRO A 387 -20.93 14.22 22.43
C PRO A 387 -22.35 13.92 22.91
N ARG A 388 -22.57 13.87 24.24
CA ARG A 388 -23.91 13.76 24.80
C ARG A 388 -24.65 15.08 24.51
N PRO A 389 -25.92 15.03 24.06
CA PRO A 389 -26.69 16.25 23.88
C PRO A 389 -26.71 17.03 25.22
N ARG A 390 -26.25 18.30 25.18
CA ARG A 390 -26.42 19.17 26.35
C ARG A 390 -27.91 19.20 26.68
N LYS A 391 -28.28 18.78 27.88
CA LYS A 391 -29.59 19.05 28.42
C LYS A 391 -29.71 20.58 28.49
N VAL A 392 -30.52 21.17 27.61
CA VAL A 392 -30.93 22.56 27.75
C VAL A 392 -31.71 22.62 29.04
N PRO A 393 -31.34 23.44 30.05
CA PRO A 393 -32.15 23.62 31.21
C PRO A 393 -33.51 24.11 30.73
N SER A 394 -34.58 23.39 31.12
CA SER A 394 -35.95 23.92 30.93
C SER A 394 -36.02 25.26 31.62
N ALA A 395 -36.21 26.33 30.85
CA ALA A 395 -36.54 27.63 31.42
C ALA A 395 -37.80 27.47 32.29
N SER A 396 -37.57 27.54 33.59
CA SER A 396 -38.63 27.60 34.59
C SER A 396 -39.21 29.00 34.69
#